data_03bf8a7375154bbc08110a57c4b3cc5a
#
_entry.id   03bf8a7375154bbc08110a57c4b3cc5a
#
_cell.length_a   1.000
_cell.length_b   1.000
_cell.length_c   1.000
_cell.angle_alpha   90.00
_cell.angle_beta   90.00
_cell.angle_gamma   90.00
#
_symmetry.space_group_name_H-M   'P 1'
#
loop_
_entity.id
_entity.type
_entity.pdbx_description
1 polymer ?
#
loop_
_entity_poly.entity_id
_entity_poly.type
_entity_poly.pdbx_seq_one_letter_code
_entity_poly.pdbx_strand_id
1 'polypeptide(L)'
;YIAVGTSKDCHLFKPPIYFASALSGGILMTDLTWEMNPFGGALVDPISIDPDPKVFSGQLNRALQTWKLVDVKVAWLEIFPNRLTAIPVAGEKGFNFHHADNDSATMTLDVDPGAFIPPYATHYTGVGGVVINKDREILVVSEKYRSRDRGPSYKLPGGALTQGEHLASAAVREVEEETGIKTDFEALVCFRHWHGYRYGKSDIYFVARLKPLSENITMQEEEIAECLWMPVD
;
A
#
# COMPACT_ATOMS: atom_id res chain seq x y z
N TYR A 1 -28.53 -3.51 0.58
CA TYR A 1 -27.99 -4.83 0.95
C TYR A 1 -26.55 -4.91 0.50
N ILE A 2 -25.60 -4.67 1.41
CA ILE A 2 -24.18 -4.95 1.17
C ILE A 2 -23.93 -6.32 1.80
N ALA A 3 -23.67 -7.32 0.97
CA ALA A 3 -23.25 -8.64 1.44
C ALA A 3 -21.85 -8.53 2.03
N VAL A 4 -21.71 -8.75 3.34
CA VAL A 4 -20.42 -8.96 4.00
C VAL A 4 -20.00 -10.38 3.66
N GLY A 5 -19.26 -10.53 2.56
CA GLY A 5 -18.61 -11.78 2.20
C GLY A 5 -17.38 -11.96 3.10
N THR A 6 -17.36 -13.03 3.88
CA THR A 6 -16.16 -13.50 4.58
C THR A 6 -15.17 -13.98 3.54
N SER A 7 -14.08 -13.22 3.37
CA SER A 7 -12.98 -13.57 2.46
C SER A 7 -12.17 -14.75 3.04
N LYS A 8 -12.56 -15.97 2.65
CA LYS A 8 -11.63 -17.09 2.51
C LYS A 8 -11.67 -17.46 1.04
N ASP A 9 -10.46 -17.54 0.44
CA ASP A 9 -10.18 -17.91 -0.96
C ASP A 9 -9.93 -16.76 -1.94
N CYS A 10 -8.85 -16.01 -1.68
CA CYS A 10 -8.12 -15.42 -2.78
C CYS A 10 -7.16 -16.49 -3.32
N HIS A 11 -7.69 -17.41 -4.13
CA HIS A 11 -6.85 -18.29 -4.93
C HIS A 11 -6.18 -17.46 -6.02
N LEU A 12 -4.90 -17.18 -5.81
CA LEU A 12 -3.99 -16.73 -6.85
C LEU A 12 -4.04 -17.77 -7.98
N PHE A 13 -4.66 -17.40 -9.09
CA PHE A 13 -4.51 -18.12 -10.35
C PHE A 13 -3.02 -18.16 -10.66
N LYS A 14 -2.43 -19.36 -10.67
CA LYS A 14 -1.10 -19.57 -11.24
C LYS A 14 -1.29 -19.76 -12.75
N PRO A 15 -0.85 -18.79 -13.59
CA PRO A 15 -0.80 -18.99 -15.03
C PRO A 15 0.33 -19.98 -15.39
N PRO A 16 0.29 -20.58 -16.59
CA PRO A 16 1.30 -21.55 -17.01
C PRO A 16 2.69 -20.87 -17.16
N ILE A 17 3.69 -21.54 -16.63
CA ILE A 17 5.09 -21.15 -16.73
C ILE A 17 5.59 -21.45 -18.15
N TYR A 18 5.95 -20.45 -18.92
CA TYR A 18 6.60 -20.61 -20.20
C TYR A 18 8.13 -20.71 -20.01
N PHE A 19 8.66 -21.92 -20.14
CA PHE A 19 10.10 -22.12 -20.28
C PHE A 19 10.50 -21.90 -21.75
N ALA A 20 11.22 -20.85 -22.05
CA ALA A 20 11.91 -20.72 -23.32
C ALA A 20 13.26 -21.45 -23.21
N SER A 21 13.31 -22.74 -23.58
CA SER A 21 14.56 -23.46 -23.75
C SER A 21 15.14 -23.21 -25.13
N ALA A 22 16.21 -22.42 -25.22
CA ALA A 22 17.02 -22.30 -26.43
C ALA A 22 18.17 -23.31 -26.37
N LEU A 23 18.18 -24.25 -27.32
CA LEU A 23 19.30 -25.17 -27.59
C LEU A 23 20.43 -24.45 -28.32
N SER A 24 21.56 -24.20 -27.66
CA SER A 24 22.89 -24.18 -28.30
C SER A 24 23.97 -24.16 -27.23
N GLY A 25 25.00 -25.06 -27.42
CA GLY A 25 26.07 -25.26 -26.47
C GLY A 25 27.00 -24.07 -26.33
N GLY A 26 27.31 -23.73 -25.11
CA GLY A 26 28.29 -22.71 -24.67
C GLY A 26 27.73 -22.02 -23.44
N ILE A 27 28.47 -22.05 -22.32
CA ILE A 27 28.24 -21.42 -21.01
C ILE A 27 26.76 -21.18 -20.75
N LEU A 28 26.16 -21.93 -19.85
CA LEU A 28 24.77 -21.79 -19.41
C LEU A 28 24.54 -20.37 -18.82
N MET A 29 24.26 -19.41 -19.70
CA MET A 29 23.70 -18.13 -19.29
C MET A 29 22.24 -18.40 -18.97
N THR A 30 21.90 -18.41 -17.70
CA THR A 30 20.50 -18.53 -17.26
C THR A 30 19.74 -17.32 -17.80
N ASP A 31 18.67 -17.56 -18.55
CA ASP A 31 17.78 -16.48 -19.02
C ASP A 31 16.87 -16.01 -17.88
N LEU A 32 16.33 -14.78 -18.02
CA LEU A 32 15.27 -14.32 -17.12
C LEU A 32 14.05 -15.23 -17.28
N THR A 33 13.54 -15.74 -16.18
CA THR A 33 12.23 -16.39 -16.12
C THR A 33 11.16 -15.34 -15.87
N TRP A 34 10.03 -15.51 -16.52
CA TRP A 34 8.91 -14.56 -16.40
C TRP A 34 7.59 -15.22 -16.76
N GLU A 35 6.50 -14.62 -16.28
CA GLU A 35 5.15 -15.06 -16.55
C GLU A 35 4.34 -13.94 -17.20
N MET A 36 3.43 -14.31 -18.11
CA MET A 36 2.51 -13.35 -18.71
C MET A 36 1.28 -13.18 -17.82
N ASN A 37 0.98 -11.95 -17.37
CA ASN A 37 -0.27 -11.68 -16.69
C ASN A 37 -1.44 -11.53 -17.69
N PRO A 38 -2.72 -11.57 -17.25
CA PRO A 38 -3.88 -11.47 -18.14
C PRO A 38 -3.97 -10.16 -18.94
N PHE A 39 -3.18 -9.16 -18.61
CA PHE A 39 -3.18 -7.83 -19.26
C PHE A 39 -2.02 -7.66 -20.25
N GLY A 40 -1.29 -8.72 -20.56
CA GLY A 40 -0.12 -8.68 -21.46
C GLY A 40 1.15 -8.16 -20.79
N GLY A 41 1.21 -8.18 -19.46
CA GLY A 41 2.42 -7.80 -18.72
C GLY A 41 3.33 -8.99 -18.46
N ALA A 42 4.64 -8.85 -18.72
CA ALA A 42 5.66 -9.81 -18.32
C ALA A 42 6.08 -9.53 -16.86
N LEU A 43 5.80 -10.46 -15.95
CA LEU A 43 6.24 -10.43 -14.56
C LEU A 43 7.52 -11.24 -14.46
N VAL A 44 8.65 -10.56 -14.25
CA VAL A 44 9.97 -11.22 -14.16
C VAL A 44 10.11 -11.82 -12.76
N ASP A 45 10.56 -13.10 -12.71
CA ASP A 45 10.93 -13.74 -11.46
C ASP A 45 12.18 -13.05 -10.88
N PRO A 46 12.11 -12.40 -9.70
CA PRO A 46 13.23 -11.68 -9.10
C PRO A 46 14.45 -12.58 -8.83
N ILE A 47 14.23 -13.88 -8.60
CA ILE A 47 15.31 -14.84 -8.33
C ILE A 47 16.15 -15.09 -9.57
N SER A 48 15.58 -14.99 -10.78
CA SER A 48 16.28 -15.19 -12.05
C SER A 48 17.20 -14.03 -12.43
N ILE A 49 17.09 -12.88 -11.78
CA ILE A 49 17.95 -11.71 -11.99
C ILE A 49 19.37 -12.04 -11.51
N ASP A 50 20.35 -12.02 -12.41
CA ASP A 50 21.73 -12.30 -12.05
C ASP A 50 22.32 -11.14 -11.21
N PRO A 51 23.09 -11.42 -10.14
CA PRO A 51 23.73 -10.38 -9.33
C PRO A 51 24.86 -9.63 -10.06
N ASP A 52 25.46 -10.25 -11.09
CA ASP A 52 26.44 -9.57 -11.95
C ASP A 52 25.69 -8.67 -12.96
N PRO A 53 25.91 -7.34 -12.92
CA PRO A 53 25.21 -6.41 -13.80
C PRO A 53 25.50 -6.65 -15.30
N LYS A 54 26.64 -7.22 -15.65
CA LYS A 54 26.98 -7.54 -17.04
C LYS A 54 26.19 -8.76 -17.54
N VAL A 55 26.03 -9.77 -16.68
CA VAL A 55 25.22 -10.95 -16.98
C VAL A 55 23.77 -10.55 -17.08
N PHE A 56 23.27 -9.79 -16.10
CA PHE A 56 21.90 -9.28 -16.10
C PHE A 56 21.59 -8.41 -17.33
N SER A 57 22.52 -7.55 -17.76
CA SER A 57 22.35 -6.77 -19.00
C SER A 57 22.16 -7.67 -20.23
N GLY A 58 22.88 -8.78 -20.28
CA GLY A 58 22.72 -9.80 -21.34
C GLY A 58 21.35 -10.50 -21.26
N GLN A 59 20.93 -10.92 -20.05
CA GLN A 59 19.61 -11.51 -19.81
C GLN A 59 18.50 -10.56 -20.25
N LEU A 60 18.56 -9.30 -19.81
CA LEU A 60 17.56 -8.30 -20.11
C LEU A 60 17.45 -7.96 -21.60
N ASN A 61 18.60 -7.90 -22.31
CA ASN A 61 18.59 -7.70 -23.76
C ASN A 61 17.85 -8.83 -24.49
N ARG A 62 18.08 -10.10 -24.11
CA ARG A 62 17.38 -11.24 -24.71
C ARG A 62 15.89 -11.23 -24.37
N ALA A 63 15.55 -10.94 -23.13
CA ALA A 63 14.16 -10.81 -22.69
C ALA A 63 13.41 -9.71 -23.49
N LEU A 64 14.01 -8.54 -23.65
CA LEU A 64 13.42 -7.44 -24.43
C LEU A 64 13.16 -7.82 -25.89
N GLN A 65 14.05 -8.60 -26.51
CA GLN A 65 13.85 -9.12 -27.87
C GLN A 65 12.67 -10.10 -27.90
N THR A 66 12.61 -11.04 -26.95
CA THR A 66 11.53 -12.02 -26.84
C THR A 66 10.18 -11.35 -26.58
N TRP A 67 10.11 -10.40 -25.65
CA TRP A 67 8.87 -9.70 -25.29
C TRP A 67 8.26 -8.97 -26.48
N LYS A 68 9.06 -8.35 -27.32
CA LYS A 68 8.57 -7.73 -28.57
C LYS A 68 7.98 -8.74 -29.55
N LEU A 69 8.52 -9.96 -29.61
CA LEU A 69 8.06 -11.00 -30.52
C LEU A 69 6.73 -11.66 -30.05
N VAL A 70 6.49 -11.68 -28.75
CA VAL A 70 5.30 -12.33 -28.16
C VAL A 70 4.27 -11.32 -27.63
N ASP A 71 4.34 -10.07 -28.11
CA ASP A 71 3.37 -9.00 -27.85
C ASP A 71 3.20 -8.67 -26.35
N VAL A 72 4.30 -8.70 -25.59
CA VAL A 72 4.32 -8.17 -24.22
C VAL A 72 4.15 -6.66 -24.28
N LYS A 73 3.21 -6.14 -23.49
CA LYS A 73 2.90 -4.71 -23.45
C LYS A 73 3.70 -3.97 -22.39
N VAL A 74 3.82 -4.54 -21.21
CA VAL A 74 4.53 -3.96 -20.06
C VAL A 74 5.42 -5.00 -19.42
N ALA A 75 6.67 -4.66 -19.16
CA ALA A 75 7.57 -5.50 -18.36
C ALA A 75 7.64 -4.97 -16.91
N TRP A 76 7.59 -5.89 -15.95
CA TRP A 76 7.66 -5.63 -14.52
C TRP A 76 8.88 -6.33 -13.94
N LEU A 77 9.78 -5.55 -13.35
CA LEU A 77 10.95 -6.02 -12.64
C LEU A 77 10.80 -5.73 -11.16
N GLU A 78 10.67 -6.77 -10.34
CA GLU A 78 10.81 -6.68 -8.90
C GLU A 78 12.26 -6.99 -8.54
N ILE A 79 12.93 -6.08 -7.83
CA ILE A 79 14.36 -6.13 -7.54
C ILE A 79 14.54 -6.20 -6.02
N PHE A 80 15.03 -7.33 -5.53
CA PHE A 80 15.30 -7.53 -4.11
C PHE A 80 16.61 -6.84 -3.65
N PRO A 81 16.79 -6.59 -2.34
CA PRO A 81 17.96 -5.90 -1.80
C PRO A 81 19.30 -6.53 -2.20
N ASN A 82 19.34 -7.85 -2.40
CA ASN A 82 20.53 -8.56 -2.84
C ASN A 82 20.78 -8.49 -4.38
N ARG A 83 19.98 -7.71 -5.11
CA ARG A 83 20.04 -7.50 -6.57
C ARG A 83 20.04 -6.02 -6.97
N LEU A 84 20.35 -5.10 -6.05
CA LEU A 84 20.29 -3.64 -6.31
C LEU A 84 21.18 -3.20 -7.48
N THR A 85 22.21 -3.97 -7.82
CA THR A 85 23.05 -3.75 -9.03
C THR A 85 22.28 -3.83 -10.34
N ALA A 86 21.07 -4.42 -10.35
CA ALA A 86 20.19 -4.48 -11.51
C ALA A 86 19.51 -3.14 -11.82
N ILE A 87 19.33 -2.26 -10.83
CA ILE A 87 18.62 -0.98 -10.99
C ILE A 87 19.23 -0.10 -12.08
N PRO A 88 20.53 0.25 -12.06
CA PRO A 88 21.12 1.08 -13.11
C PRO A 88 21.02 0.41 -14.48
N VAL A 89 21.21 -0.91 -14.56
CA VAL A 89 21.10 -1.67 -15.82
C VAL A 89 19.68 -1.58 -16.40
N ALA A 90 18.67 -1.76 -15.57
CA ALA A 90 17.26 -1.61 -15.97
C ALA A 90 16.96 -0.17 -16.43
N GLY A 91 17.45 0.83 -15.68
CA GLY A 91 17.31 2.25 -16.03
C GLY A 91 17.91 2.60 -17.39
N GLU A 92 19.10 2.08 -17.72
CA GLU A 92 19.73 2.24 -19.06
C GLU A 92 18.90 1.63 -20.20
N LYS A 93 18.04 0.65 -19.89
CA LYS A 93 17.10 0.04 -20.84
C LYS A 93 15.73 0.72 -20.88
N GLY A 94 15.56 1.82 -20.16
CA GLY A 94 14.32 2.61 -20.15
C GLY A 94 13.29 2.22 -19.10
N PHE A 95 13.62 1.33 -18.17
CA PHE A 95 12.75 1.05 -17.04
C PHE A 95 12.68 2.26 -16.11
N ASN A 96 11.49 2.55 -15.64
CA ASN A 96 11.19 3.61 -14.69
C ASN A 96 10.81 3.03 -13.34
N PHE A 97 11.08 3.75 -12.25
CA PHE A 97 10.61 3.36 -10.93
C PHE A 97 9.08 3.41 -10.88
N HIS A 98 8.48 2.35 -10.36
CA HIS A 98 7.05 2.29 -10.12
C HIS A 98 6.75 2.47 -8.62
N HIS A 99 7.32 1.63 -7.76
CA HIS A 99 7.23 1.74 -6.31
C HIS A 99 8.37 0.98 -5.62
N ALA A 100 8.50 1.18 -4.32
CA ALA A 100 9.40 0.41 -3.48
C ALA A 100 8.82 0.29 -2.07
N ASP A 101 9.22 -0.76 -1.37
CA ASP A 101 8.97 -0.99 0.04
C ASP A 101 10.25 -1.48 0.75
N ASN A 102 10.11 -2.12 1.93
CA ASN A 102 11.27 -2.63 2.68
C ASN A 102 11.93 -3.84 2.02
N ASP A 103 11.19 -4.58 1.19
CA ASP A 103 11.58 -5.88 0.69
C ASP A 103 12.01 -5.82 -0.79
N SER A 104 11.52 -4.83 -1.55
CA SER A 104 11.82 -4.74 -2.98
C SER A 104 11.66 -3.34 -3.57
N ALA A 105 12.24 -3.16 -4.76
CA ALA A 105 11.96 -2.03 -5.65
C ALA A 105 11.39 -2.56 -6.97
N THR A 106 10.22 -2.07 -7.37
CA THR A 106 9.59 -2.42 -8.65
C THR A 106 9.86 -1.36 -9.69
N MET A 107 10.35 -1.80 -10.85
CA MET A 107 10.52 -0.97 -12.04
C MET A 107 9.66 -1.50 -13.18
N THR A 108 9.21 -0.62 -14.07
CA THR A 108 8.36 -0.95 -15.21
C THR A 108 8.89 -0.36 -16.50
N LEU A 109 8.62 -1.06 -17.61
CA LEU A 109 8.88 -0.60 -18.97
C LEU A 109 7.64 -0.82 -19.82
N ASP A 110 7.18 0.20 -20.54
CA ASP A 110 6.22 0.05 -21.62
C ASP A 110 6.95 -0.52 -22.86
N VAL A 111 6.86 -1.82 -23.04
CA VAL A 111 7.46 -2.51 -24.20
C VAL A 111 6.72 -2.15 -25.49
N ASP A 112 5.39 -2.03 -25.41
CA ASP A 112 4.52 -1.46 -26.43
C ASP A 112 4.26 0.01 -26.07
N PRO A 113 4.81 0.98 -26.86
CA PRO A 113 4.72 2.40 -26.52
C PRO A 113 3.29 2.88 -26.29
N GLY A 114 3.05 3.45 -25.12
CA GLY A 114 1.73 3.92 -24.69
C GLY A 114 0.87 2.86 -23.99
N ALA A 115 1.43 1.69 -23.68
CA ALA A 115 0.75 0.71 -22.85
C ALA A 115 0.40 1.29 -21.48
N PHE A 116 -0.77 0.93 -20.97
CA PHE A 116 -1.23 1.42 -19.68
C PHE A 116 -0.49 0.71 -18.53
N ILE A 117 0.23 1.50 -17.75
CA ILE A 117 0.83 1.06 -16.49
C ILE A 117 -0.01 1.64 -15.35
N PRO A 118 -0.71 0.82 -14.54
CA PRO A 118 -1.52 1.34 -13.45
C PRO A 118 -0.63 2.11 -12.47
N PRO A 119 -1.03 3.30 -12.01
CA PRO A 119 -0.24 4.04 -11.04
C PRO A 119 -0.21 3.30 -9.70
N TYR A 120 0.91 3.43 -8.98
CA TYR A 120 0.98 2.99 -7.59
C TYR A 120 -0.04 3.74 -6.73
N ALA A 121 -0.32 3.22 -5.51
CA ALA A 121 -1.29 3.81 -4.59
C ALA A 121 -1.17 5.35 -4.52
N THR A 122 -2.28 6.04 -4.77
CA THR A 122 -2.35 7.50 -4.88
C THR A 122 -2.92 8.16 -3.63
N HIS A 123 -3.44 7.36 -2.69
CA HIS A 123 -4.11 7.84 -1.49
C HIS A 123 -3.61 7.13 -0.24
N TYR A 124 -3.49 7.89 0.82
CA TYR A 124 -3.52 7.38 2.18
C TYR A 124 -4.96 7.23 2.63
N THR A 125 -5.20 6.33 3.55
CA THR A 125 -6.53 6.10 4.12
C THR A 125 -6.43 6.13 5.63
N GLY A 126 -7.29 6.95 6.25
CA GLY A 126 -7.41 7.05 7.70
C GLY A 126 -8.86 6.94 8.15
N VAL A 127 -9.07 6.75 9.44
CA VAL A 127 -10.40 6.71 10.06
C VAL A 127 -10.38 7.34 11.45
N GLY A 128 -11.44 8.06 11.80
CA GLY A 128 -11.70 8.55 13.15
C GLY A 128 -13.07 8.14 13.65
N GLY A 129 -13.17 7.99 14.98
CA GLY A 129 -14.38 7.58 15.65
C GLY A 129 -15.17 8.76 16.25
N VAL A 130 -16.43 8.91 15.86
CA VAL A 130 -17.40 9.70 16.60
C VAL A 130 -17.97 8.80 17.69
N VAL A 131 -17.61 9.07 18.94
CA VAL A 131 -18.07 8.36 20.12
C VAL A 131 -18.84 9.37 20.99
N ILE A 132 -20.11 9.12 21.24
CA ILE A 132 -20.96 9.99 22.06
C ILE A 132 -21.50 9.16 23.22
N ASN A 133 -21.30 9.67 24.44
CA ASN A 133 -21.79 9.02 25.66
C ASN A 133 -23.28 9.36 25.93
N LYS A 134 -23.81 8.78 27.00
CA LYS A 134 -25.22 9.00 27.42
C LYS A 134 -25.53 10.45 27.86
N ASP A 135 -24.49 11.20 28.28
CA ASP A 135 -24.60 12.58 28.76
C ASP A 135 -24.47 13.60 27.59
N ARG A 136 -24.50 13.10 26.33
CA ARG A 136 -24.35 13.90 25.08
C ARG A 136 -23.00 14.60 24.96
N GLU A 137 -21.94 13.94 25.38
CA GLU A 137 -20.58 14.42 25.23
C GLU A 137 -19.88 13.58 24.17
N ILE A 138 -19.07 14.24 23.33
CA ILE A 138 -18.25 13.62 22.31
C ILE A 138 -16.83 13.39 22.83
N LEU A 139 -16.28 12.22 22.58
CA LEU A 139 -14.88 11.89 22.89
C LEU A 139 -13.97 12.61 21.92
N VAL A 140 -13.02 13.37 22.46
CA VAL A 140 -12.03 14.12 21.67
C VAL A 140 -10.64 13.97 22.25
N VAL A 141 -9.63 14.11 21.38
CA VAL A 141 -8.23 14.06 21.75
C VAL A 141 -7.49 15.30 21.22
N SER A 142 -6.41 15.66 21.88
CA SER A 142 -5.45 16.68 21.45
C SER A 142 -4.05 16.06 21.39
N GLU A 143 -3.38 16.14 20.23
CA GLU A 143 -2.06 15.56 20.04
C GLU A 143 -0.95 16.36 20.74
N LYS A 144 0.12 15.67 21.20
CA LYS A 144 1.35 16.30 21.72
C LYS A 144 2.14 17.00 20.63
N TYR A 145 2.24 16.35 19.46
CA TYR A 145 3.06 16.83 18.33
C TYR A 145 2.20 17.71 17.43
N ARG A 146 2.24 19.02 17.70
CA ARG A 146 1.53 20.03 16.92
C ARG A 146 2.43 21.22 16.64
N SER A 147 2.09 22.01 15.64
CA SER A 147 2.78 23.29 15.38
C SER A 147 2.70 24.19 16.60
N ARG A 148 3.84 24.74 17.03
CA ARG A 148 3.93 25.64 18.20
C ARG A 148 3.07 26.90 18.07
N ASP A 149 2.70 27.27 16.86
CA ASP A 149 1.92 28.47 16.56
C ASP A 149 0.40 28.27 16.66
N ARG A 150 -0.06 27.04 16.90
CA ARG A 150 -1.48 26.72 17.08
C ARG A 150 -1.73 26.27 18.51
N GLY A 151 -2.72 26.91 19.15
CA GLY A 151 -3.23 26.49 20.46
C GLY A 151 -3.75 25.06 20.47
N PRO A 152 -4.26 24.55 21.61
CA PRO A 152 -4.88 23.24 21.70
C PRO A 152 -5.97 23.11 20.62
N SER A 153 -5.90 22.05 19.83
CA SER A 153 -6.95 21.71 18.87
C SER A 153 -7.41 20.29 19.15
N TYR A 154 -8.71 20.15 19.36
CA TYR A 154 -9.32 18.86 19.56
C TYR A 154 -9.75 18.26 18.23
N LYS A 155 -9.56 16.94 18.11
CA LYS A 155 -9.99 16.14 16.96
C LYS A 155 -10.69 14.87 17.45
N LEU A 156 -11.36 14.18 16.55
CA LEU A 156 -11.82 12.81 16.79
C LEU A 156 -10.60 11.91 17.01
N PRO A 157 -10.65 10.97 17.96
CA PRO A 157 -9.63 9.93 18.04
C PRO A 157 -9.61 9.11 16.76
N GLY A 158 -8.41 8.78 16.27
CA GLY A 158 -8.25 8.04 15.04
C GLY A 158 -6.93 8.30 14.32
N GLY A 159 -6.60 7.40 13.39
CA GLY A 159 -5.33 7.38 12.68
C GLY A 159 -5.40 6.70 11.32
N ALA A 160 -4.25 6.19 10.87
CA ALA A 160 -4.11 5.53 9.58
C ALA A 160 -4.54 4.06 9.65
N LEU A 161 -5.11 3.55 8.57
CA LEU A 161 -5.31 2.12 8.41
C LEU A 161 -3.96 1.42 8.20
N THR A 162 -3.78 0.28 8.83
CA THR A 162 -2.66 -0.62 8.54
C THR A 162 -2.97 -1.52 7.35
N GLN A 163 -1.93 -2.03 6.69
CA GLN A 163 -2.11 -2.92 5.53
C GLN A 163 -2.91 -4.17 5.92
N GLY A 164 -3.97 -4.46 5.16
CA GLY A 164 -4.84 -5.62 5.40
C GLY A 164 -5.88 -5.42 6.50
N GLU A 165 -5.92 -4.27 7.16
CA GLU A 165 -6.90 -3.96 8.20
C GLU A 165 -8.22 -3.47 7.61
N HIS A 166 -9.34 -3.91 8.17
CA HIS A 166 -10.66 -3.39 7.81
C HIS A 166 -10.93 -2.06 8.50
N LEU A 167 -11.60 -1.14 7.80
CA LEU A 167 -11.92 0.20 8.29
C LEU A 167 -12.65 0.19 9.65
N ALA A 168 -13.61 -0.71 9.83
CA ALA A 168 -14.34 -0.84 11.10
C ALA A 168 -13.43 -1.25 12.25
N SER A 169 -12.48 -2.17 11.99
CA SER A 169 -11.50 -2.63 12.98
C SER A 169 -10.51 -1.51 13.33
N ALA A 170 -10.03 -0.78 12.32
CA ALA A 170 -9.14 0.36 12.51
C ALA A 170 -9.79 1.45 13.37
N ALA A 171 -11.08 1.79 13.12
CA ALA A 171 -11.80 2.79 13.90
C ALA A 171 -11.89 2.41 15.38
N VAL A 172 -12.22 1.15 15.67
CA VAL A 172 -12.30 0.64 17.05
C VAL A 172 -10.92 0.63 17.72
N ARG A 173 -9.90 0.12 17.02
CA ARG A 173 -8.52 0.05 17.53
C ARG A 173 -7.96 1.43 17.87
N GLU A 174 -8.04 2.38 16.95
CA GLU A 174 -7.52 3.74 17.14
C GLU A 174 -8.18 4.44 18.34
N VAL A 175 -9.49 4.32 18.48
CA VAL A 175 -10.20 4.88 19.64
C VAL A 175 -9.73 4.22 20.94
N GLU A 176 -9.59 2.90 20.97
CA GLU A 176 -9.11 2.18 22.16
C GLU A 176 -7.66 2.53 22.47
N GLU A 177 -6.76 2.59 21.47
CA GLU A 177 -5.34 2.92 21.65
C GLU A 177 -5.14 4.34 22.17
N GLU A 178 -5.79 5.36 21.58
CA GLU A 178 -5.61 6.76 21.98
C GLU A 178 -6.32 7.11 23.30
N THR A 179 -7.43 6.44 23.63
CA THR A 179 -8.33 6.88 24.73
C THR A 179 -8.62 5.84 25.81
N GLY A 180 -8.35 4.57 25.54
CA GLY A 180 -8.72 3.44 26.41
C GLY A 180 -10.23 3.12 26.37
N ILE A 181 -11.03 3.84 25.60
CA ILE A 181 -12.47 3.62 25.51
C ILE A 181 -12.76 2.45 24.56
N LYS A 182 -13.40 1.41 25.08
CA LYS A 182 -13.87 0.28 24.29
C LYS A 182 -15.15 0.67 23.55
N THR A 183 -15.21 0.30 22.27
CA THR A 183 -16.33 0.66 21.39
C THR A 183 -16.72 -0.48 20.46
N ASP A 184 -17.97 -0.41 19.97
CA ASP A 184 -18.48 -1.21 18.87
C ASP A 184 -18.73 -0.32 17.65
N PHE A 185 -18.35 -0.81 16.45
CA PHE A 185 -18.66 -0.12 15.21
C PHE A 185 -20.16 -0.15 14.90
N GLU A 186 -20.75 1.03 14.65
CA GLU A 186 -22.17 1.12 14.27
C GLU A 186 -22.38 1.48 12.80
N ALA A 187 -21.71 2.52 12.30
CA ALA A 187 -21.92 3.00 10.94
C ALA A 187 -20.78 3.89 10.44
N LEU A 188 -20.63 3.95 9.12
CA LEU A 188 -19.90 5.01 8.46
C LEU A 188 -20.77 6.26 8.40
N VAL A 189 -20.24 7.40 8.83
CA VAL A 189 -20.98 8.69 8.87
C VAL A 189 -20.68 9.51 7.63
N CYS A 190 -19.42 9.76 7.36
CA CYS A 190 -18.94 10.54 6.22
C CYS A 190 -17.48 10.25 5.93
N PHE A 191 -16.94 10.92 4.93
CA PHE A 191 -15.51 10.94 4.66
C PHE A 191 -15.09 12.32 4.18
N ARG A 192 -13.81 12.63 4.33
CA ARG A 192 -13.16 13.79 3.75
C ARG A 192 -12.14 13.32 2.74
N HIS A 193 -12.10 13.96 1.58
CA HIS A 193 -11.06 13.76 0.58
C HIS A 193 -10.21 15.02 0.49
N TRP A 194 -8.89 14.87 0.68
CA TRP A 194 -7.94 15.97 0.66
C TRP A 194 -6.77 15.66 -0.27
N HIS A 195 -6.39 16.66 -1.09
CA HIS A 195 -5.23 16.61 -1.96
C HIS A 195 -4.03 17.34 -1.34
N GLY A 196 -2.82 16.97 -1.80
CA GLY A 196 -1.59 17.61 -1.30
C GLY A 196 -1.19 17.15 0.11
N TYR A 197 -1.48 15.92 0.45
CA TYR A 197 -1.03 15.29 1.69
C TYR A 197 0.43 14.83 1.58
N ARG A 198 0.90 13.93 2.44
CA ARG A 198 2.30 13.48 2.50
C ARG A 198 2.77 12.90 1.17
N TYR A 199 4.01 13.19 0.78
CA TYR A 199 4.69 12.66 -0.42
C TYR A 199 3.92 12.87 -1.72
N GLY A 200 3.18 14.00 -1.84
CA GLY A 200 2.40 14.30 -3.03
C GLY A 200 1.17 13.44 -3.25
N LYS A 201 0.79 12.60 -2.29
CA LYS A 201 -0.39 11.76 -2.31
C LYS A 201 -1.62 12.52 -1.84
N SER A 202 -2.80 11.95 -2.07
CA SER A 202 -4.05 12.41 -1.49
C SER A 202 -4.38 11.62 -0.21
N ASP A 203 -5.38 12.07 0.53
CA ASP A 203 -5.85 11.44 1.75
C ASP A 203 -7.37 11.29 1.73
N ILE A 204 -7.85 10.11 2.08
CA ILE A 204 -9.27 9.83 2.33
C ILE A 204 -9.41 9.49 3.81
N TYR A 205 -10.07 10.37 4.56
CA TYR A 205 -10.31 10.16 5.98
C TYR A 205 -11.77 9.87 6.23
N PHE A 206 -12.05 8.67 6.69
CA PHE A 206 -13.39 8.22 7.03
C PHE A 206 -13.76 8.61 8.45
N VAL A 207 -15.04 8.86 8.69
CA VAL A 207 -15.58 9.11 10.01
C VAL A 207 -16.61 8.04 10.32
N ALA A 208 -16.35 7.27 11.36
CA ALA A 208 -17.20 6.18 11.82
C ALA A 208 -17.93 6.55 13.11
N ARG A 209 -19.21 6.21 13.22
CA ARG A 209 -19.92 6.25 14.49
C ARG A 209 -19.65 4.96 15.25
N LEU A 210 -19.21 5.11 16.50
CA LEU A 210 -18.89 4.01 17.39
C LEU A 210 -19.74 4.15 18.67
N LYS A 211 -20.29 3.04 19.12
CA LYS A 211 -21.02 2.96 20.40
C LYS A 211 -20.03 2.73 21.53
N PRO A 212 -19.98 3.58 22.57
CA PRO A 212 -19.11 3.35 23.72
C PRO A 212 -19.61 2.15 24.54
N LEU A 213 -18.68 1.28 24.93
CA LEU A 213 -18.87 0.17 25.84
C LEU A 213 -18.28 0.47 27.23
N SER A 214 -17.45 1.50 27.33
CA SER A 214 -16.86 2.03 28.57
C SER A 214 -16.83 3.56 28.50
N GLU A 215 -16.66 4.23 29.65
CA GLU A 215 -16.59 5.70 29.70
C GLU A 215 -15.32 6.20 30.42
N ASN A 216 -14.54 5.31 31.04
CA ASN A 216 -13.32 5.66 31.76
C ASN A 216 -12.16 5.85 30.79
N ILE A 217 -11.67 7.07 30.66
CA ILE A 217 -10.53 7.41 29.81
C ILE A 217 -9.24 6.89 30.45
N THR A 218 -8.44 6.19 29.64
CA THR A 218 -7.06 5.80 29.92
C THR A 218 -6.22 6.21 28.72
N MET A 219 -5.79 7.46 28.72
CA MET A 219 -5.13 8.10 27.58
C MET A 219 -3.75 7.48 27.31
N GLN A 220 -3.42 7.29 26.03
CA GLN A 220 -2.06 6.97 25.60
C GLN A 220 -1.17 8.21 25.77
N GLU A 221 -0.13 8.09 26.59
CA GLU A 221 0.72 9.25 26.93
C GLU A 221 1.80 9.57 25.90
N GLU A 222 2.09 8.69 24.95
CA GLU A 222 3.15 8.91 23.94
C GLU A 222 2.75 9.98 22.93
N GLU A 223 1.53 9.93 22.41
CA GLU A 223 1.07 10.77 21.30
C GLU A 223 0.02 11.80 21.71
N ILE A 224 -0.78 11.48 22.74
CA ILE A 224 -1.92 12.29 23.17
C ILE A 224 -1.54 13.19 24.35
N ALA A 225 -1.81 14.47 24.22
CA ALA A 225 -1.61 15.48 25.28
C ALA A 225 -2.80 15.58 26.21
N GLU A 226 -4.01 15.39 25.65
CA GLU A 226 -5.28 15.52 26.39
C GLU A 226 -6.35 14.66 25.71
N CYS A 227 -7.16 14.00 26.52
CA CYS A 227 -8.33 13.26 26.07
C CYS A 227 -9.49 13.54 27.02
N LEU A 228 -10.64 13.93 26.50
CA LEU A 228 -11.79 14.28 27.34
C LEU A 228 -13.13 14.05 26.63
N TRP A 229 -14.18 13.99 27.43
CA TRP A 229 -15.56 14.10 26.98
C TRP A 229 -15.93 15.58 26.92
N MET A 230 -16.37 16.04 25.75
CA MET A 230 -16.70 17.42 25.47
C MET A 230 -18.21 17.54 25.17
N PRO A 231 -18.96 18.46 25.81
CA PRO A 231 -20.38 18.67 25.49
C PRO A 231 -20.58 18.97 24.00
N VAL A 232 -21.65 18.40 23.43
CA VAL A 232 -21.99 18.59 21.99
C VAL A 232 -22.77 19.89 21.77
N ASP A 233 -23.34 20.47 22.82
CA ASP A 233 -24.22 21.69 22.78
C ASP A 233 -23.43 22.95 23.10
#